data_d61f408583838f1eb01a78f5f8f7663d
#
_entry.id   d61f408583838f1eb01a78f5f8f7663d
#
_cell.length_a   1.000
_cell.length_b   1.000
_cell.length_c   1.000
_cell.angle_alpha   90.00
_cell.angle_beta   90.00
_cell.angle_gamma   90.00
#
_symmetry.space_group_name_H-M   'P 1'
#
loop_
_entity.id
_entity.type
_entity.pdbx_description
1 polymer ?
#
loop_
_entity_poly.entity_id
_entity_poly.type
_entity_poly.pdbx_seq_one_letter_code
_entity_poly.pdbx_strand_id
1 'polypeptide(L)'
;MAALIIGNGNDIEKNLIENINVDYVICADGGLEKAEKLNLHPDLILGDFDSVNSSVLEYYKKLNIETVTFPSVKDFTDMELAVEYAVKKGFKDVVLAGATGTRLDHTLANIQLLEKYHNQGIKLEIIDNNNYISIISDNTDFKIKHKKHYFVSLVPVTEKLEGITLEGFKYPLNNVQVQRGTALLISNEIIQGEGRIILYKGTALVFVSKD
;
A
#
# COMPACT_ATOMS: atom_id res chain seq x y z
N MET A 1 3.48 0.89 16.30
CA MET A 1 2.95 -0.47 16.05
C MET A 1 2.39 -0.50 14.63
N ALA A 2 2.84 -1.46 13.83
CA ALA A 2 2.45 -1.58 12.44
C ALA A 2 1.64 -2.86 12.19
N ALA A 3 0.61 -2.76 11.35
CA ALA A 3 -0.15 -3.90 10.88
C ALA A 3 0.20 -4.22 9.42
N LEU A 4 0.31 -5.50 9.10
CA LEU A 4 0.41 -6.01 7.74
C LEU A 4 -0.92 -6.65 7.35
N ILE A 5 -1.48 -6.22 6.23
CA ILE A 5 -2.68 -6.82 5.67
C ILE A 5 -2.31 -7.53 4.38
N ILE A 6 -2.65 -8.81 4.29
CA ILE A 6 -2.38 -9.65 3.12
C ILE A 6 -3.69 -9.93 2.40
N GLY A 7 -3.80 -9.43 1.17
CA GLY A 7 -4.96 -9.67 0.29
C GLY A 7 -4.70 -10.72 -0.78
N ASN A 8 -5.72 -10.97 -1.60
CA ASN A 8 -5.70 -12.01 -2.63
C ASN A 8 -5.16 -11.56 -4.00
N GLY A 9 -4.45 -10.42 -4.09
CA GLY A 9 -3.84 -9.92 -5.33
C GLY A 9 -2.65 -10.75 -5.82
N ASN A 10 -1.64 -10.12 -6.42
CA ASN A 10 -0.43 -10.80 -6.87
C ASN A 10 0.36 -11.42 -5.72
N ASP A 11 1.09 -12.49 -6.01
CA ASP A 11 2.02 -13.10 -5.06
C ASP A 11 3.14 -12.11 -4.69
N ILE A 12 3.68 -12.26 -3.48
CA ILE A 12 4.66 -11.37 -2.89
C ILE A 12 5.90 -12.16 -2.51
N GLU A 13 7.07 -11.64 -2.81
CA GLU A 13 8.32 -12.23 -2.37
C GLU A 13 8.52 -12.03 -0.86
N LYS A 14 8.95 -13.08 -0.18
CA LYS A 14 9.12 -13.10 1.28
C LYS A 14 10.08 -12.01 1.79
N ASN A 15 11.15 -11.72 1.05
CA ASN A 15 12.14 -10.70 1.38
C ASN A 15 11.57 -9.28 1.51
N LEU A 16 10.44 -8.99 0.85
CA LEU A 16 9.78 -7.69 0.96
C LEU A 16 9.13 -7.49 2.33
N ILE A 17 8.65 -8.57 2.93
CA ILE A 17 7.94 -8.54 4.22
C ILE A 17 8.92 -8.70 5.38
N GLU A 18 9.98 -9.50 5.23
CA GLU A 18 10.97 -9.74 6.30
C GLU A 18 11.65 -8.47 6.81
N ASN A 19 11.69 -7.41 6.00
CA ASN A 19 12.28 -6.13 6.36
C ASN A 19 11.27 -5.14 7.00
N ILE A 20 10.00 -5.54 7.12
CA ILE A 20 8.96 -4.71 7.74
C ILE A 20 8.81 -5.17 9.19
N ASN A 21 8.95 -4.22 10.11
CA ASN A 21 8.68 -4.51 11.52
C ASN A 21 7.16 -4.53 11.74
N VAL A 22 6.57 -5.73 11.78
CA VAL A 22 5.13 -5.98 11.87
C VAL A 22 4.78 -6.48 13.26
N ASP A 23 3.81 -5.85 13.89
CA ASP A 23 3.28 -6.24 15.20
C ASP A 23 1.99 -7.09 15.10
N TYR A 24 1.30 -7.03 13.95
CA TYR A 24 0.00 -7.68 13.75
C TYR A 24 -0.23 -8.02 12.27
N VAL A 25 -0.63 -9.25 11.99
CA VAL A 25 -0.87 -9.75 10.63
C VAL A 25 -2.35 -10.06 10.43
N ILE A 26 -2.96 -9.45 9.43
CA ILE A 26 -4.35 -9.67 9.01
C ILE A 26 -4.35 -10.33 7.63
N CYS A 27 -5.08 -11.44 7.47
CA CYS A 27 -5.34 -12.03 6.17
C CYS A 27 -6.76 -11.73 5.72
N ALA A 28 -6.88 -11.08 4.56
CA ALA A 28 -8.15 -10.78 3.93
C ALA A 28 -8.44 -11.82 2.84
N ASP A 29 -9.50 -12.61 3.04
CA ASP A 29 -9.96 -13.68 2.14
C ASP A 29 -8.81 -14.59 1.67
N GLY A 30 -8.60 -14.81 0.36
CA GLY A 30 -7.52 -15.62 -0.19
C GLY A 30 -6.09 -15.16 0.15
N GLY A 31 -5.91 -14.04 0.83
CA GLY A 31 -4.64 -13.65 1.45
C GLY A 31 -4.12 -14.66 2.47
N LEU A 32 -4.99 -15.52 3.01
CA LEU A 32 -4.63 -16.60 3.93
C LEU A 32 -3.68 -17.62 3.29
N GLU A 33 -3.94 -18.02 2.03
CA GLU A 33 -3.08 -18.95 1.31
C GLU A 33 -1.70 -18.35 0.99
N LYS A 34 -1.65 -17.02 0.82
CA LYS A 34 -0.37 -16.31 0.64
C LYS A 34 0.43 -16.25 1.94
N ALA A 35 -0.23 -15.99 3.06
CA ALA A 35 0.41 -16.03 4.37
C ALA A 35 1.04 -17.39 4.66
N GLU A 36 0.34 -18.49 4.31
CA GLU A 36 0.87 -19.85 4.41
C GLU A 36 2.15 -20.03 3.58
N LYS A 37 2.14 -19.65 2.29
CA LYS A 37 3.31 -19.70 1.40
C LYS A 37 4.51 -18.88 1.92
N LEU A 38 4.23 -17.78 2.62
CA LEU A 38 5.23 -16.89 3.20
C LEU A 38 5.72 -17.35 4.58
N ASN A 39 5.14 -18.41 5.15
CA ASN A 39 5.33 -18.85 6.54
C ASN A 39 5.03 -17.74 7.57
N LEU A 40 3.99 -16.96 7.31
CA LEU A 40 3.48 -15.97 8.23
C LEU A 40 2.33 -16.54 9.05
N HIS A 41 2.31 -16.21 10.34
CA HIS A 41 1.19 -16.54 11.21
C HIS A 41 0.25 -15.34 11.29
N PRO A 42 -1.00 -15.45 10.78
CA PRO A 42 -1.98 -14.39 10.96
C PRO A 42 -2.45 -14.32 12.42
N ASP A 43 -2.67 -13.10 12.88
CA ASP A 43 -3.35 -12.83 14.15
C ASP A 43 -4.87 -12.74 13.96
N LEU A 44 -5.28 -12.38 12.73
CA LEU A 44 -6.67 -12.27 12.33
C LEU A 44 -6.87 -12.76 10.89
N ILE A 45 -7.97 -13.46 10.69
CA ILE A 45 -8.46 -13.84 9.35
C ILE A 45 -9.85 -13.23 9.19
N LEU A 46 -10.09 -12.55 8.06
CA LEU A 46 -11.39 -11.98 7.77
C LEU A 46 -11.78 -12.15 6.29
N GLY A 47 -13.07 -12.30 6.03
CA GLY A 47 -13.61 -12.47 4.69
C GLY A 47 -14.94 -13.23 4.70
N ASP A 48 -15.44 -13.57 3.50
CA ASP A 48 -16.55 -14.52 3.34
C ASP A 48 -16.05 -15.96 3.09
N PHE A 49 -14.76 -16.10 2.77
CA PHE A 49 -14.04 -17.35 2.59
C PHE A 49 -14.57 -18.25 1.45
N ASP A 50 -15.32 -17.70 0.52
CA ASP A 50 -15.88 -18.47 -0.59
C ASP A 50 -14.82 -18.92 -1.60
N SER A 51 -13.70 -18.19 -1.67
CA SER A 51 -12.55 -18.48 -2.54
C SER A 51 -11.38 -19.19 -1.83
N VAL A 52 -11.44 -19.35 -0.50
CA VAL A 52 -10.36 -19.93 0.30
C VAL A 52 -10.44 -21.46 0.31
N ASN A 53 -9.29 -22.12 0.15
CA ASN A 53 -9.22 -23.58 0.30
C ASN A 53 -9.66 -24.00 1.71
N SER A 54 -10.69 -24.85 1.79
CA SER A 54 -11.30 -25.29 3.05
C SER A 54 -10.30 -25.94 4.01
N SER A 55 -9.31 -26.69 3.50
CA SER A 55 -8.31 -27.32 4.35
C SER A 55 -7.38 -26.30 5.02
N VAL A 56 -7.03 -25.22 4.31
CA VAL A 56 -6.21 -24.12 4.86
C VAL A 56 -6.99 -23.38 5.93
N LEU A 57 -8.24 -23.02 5.65
CA LEU A 57 -9.10 -22.34 6.61
C LEU A 57 -9.32 -23.17 7.88
N GLU A 58 -9.59 -24.49 7.75
CA GLU A 58 -9.74 -25.41 8.89
C GLU A 58 -8.46 -25.53 9.71
N TYR A 59 -7.30 -25.55 9.05
CA TYR A 59 -6.02 -25.57 9.76
C TYR A 59 -5.86 -24.37 10.68
N TYR A 60 -6.08 -23.15 10.18
CA TYR A 60 -5.95 -21.94 10.99
C TYR A 60 -7.04 -21.83 12.05
N LYS A 61 -8.27 -22.29 11.79
CA LYS A 61 -9.31 -22.38 12.82
C LYS A 61 -8.92 -23.29 13.99
N LYS A 62 -8.24 -24.40 13.70
CA LYS A 62 -7.72 -25.31 14.77
C LYS A 62 -6.62 -24.66 15.60
N LEU A 63 -5.90 -23.70 15.07
CA LEU A 63 -4.90 -22.91 15.80
C LEU A 63 -5.52 -21.81 16.67
N ASN A 64 -6.85 -21.71 16.73
CA ASN A 64 -7.61 -20.66 17.47
C ASN A 64 -7.27 -19.23 17.01
N ILE A 65 -6.94 -19.03 15.73
CA ILE A 65 -6.75 -17.70 15.16
C ILE A 65 -8.10 -16.98 15.13
N GLU A 66 -8.12 -15.70 15.55
CA GLU A 66 -9.31 -14.86 15.49
C GLU A 66 -9.84 -14.84 14.04
N THR A 67 -11.11 -15.21 13.87
CA THR A 67 -11.74 -15.28 12.55
C THR A 67 -13.01 -14.45 12.53
N VAL A 68 -13.10 -13.50 11.61
CA VAL A 68 -14.26 -12.63 11.42
C VAL A 68 -14.86 -12.90 10.06
N THR A 69 -16.10 -13.41 10.05
CA THR A 69 -16.82 -13.72 8.81
C THR A 69 -17.79 -12.59 8.48
N PHE A 70 -17.77 -12.15 7.22
CA PHE A 70 -18.70 -11.17 6.68
C PHE A 70 -19.59 -11.80 5.61
N PRO A 71 -20.81 -11.31 5.40
CA PRO A 71 -21.62 -11.70 4.27
C PRO A 71 -20.93 -11.35 2.93
N SER A 72 -21.13 -12.18 1.89
CA SER A 72 -20.61 -11.88 0.53
C SER A 72 -21.26 -10.62 -0.06
N VAL A 73 -22.53 -10.35 0.29
CA VAL A 73 -23.23 -9.12 -0.09
C VAL A 73 -22.98 -8.05 0.97
N LYS A 74 -22.10 -7.12 0.66
CA LYS A 74 -21.68 -6.00 1.52
C LYS A 74 -21.18 -4.82 0.68
N ASP A 75 -21.21 -3.63 1.27
CA ASP A 75 -20.82 -2.38 0.59
C ASP A 75 -19.30 -2.14 0.56
N PHE A 76 -18.51 -3.02 1.17
CA PHE A 76 -17.05 -2.86 1.33
C PHE A 76 -16.29 -4.07 0.78
N THR A 77 -15.10 -3.84 0.28
CA THR A 77 -14.18 -4.94 -0.07
C THR A 77 -13.55 -5.54 1.20
N ASP A 78 -13.06 -6.79 1.13
CA ASP A 78 -12.38 -7.42 2.25
C ASP A 78 -11.11 -6.67 2.65
N MET A 79 -10.40 -6.10 1.67
CA MET A 79 -9.24 -5.26 1.93
C MET A 79 -9.61 -4.01 2.73
N GLU A 80 -10.68 -3.32 2.36
CA GLU A 80 -11.14 -2.13 3.08
C GLU A 80 -11.58 -2.48 4.51
N LEU A 81 -12.32 -3.57 4.70
CA LEU A 81 -12.71 -4.06 6.02
C LEU A 81 -11.49 -4.43 6.88
N ALA A 82 -10.45 -5.01 6.28
CA ALA A 82 -9.21 -5.33 6.98
C ALA A 82 -8.49 -4.07 7.47
N VAL A 83 -8.42 -3.03 6.63
CA VAL A 83 -7.85 -1.73 7.03
C VAL A 83 -8.69 -1.11 8.14
N GLU A 84 -10.01 -1.09 8.01
CA GLU A 84 -10.90 -0.55 9.04
C GLU A 84 -10.72 -1.27 10.38
N TYR A 85 -10.56 -2.59 10.35
CA TYR A 85 -10.32 -3.39 11.54
C TYR A 85 -8.97 -3.06 12.20
N ALA A 86 -7.89 -2.95 11.41
CA ALA A 86 -6.58 -2.53 11.91
C ALA A 86 -6.64 -1.15 12.58
N VAL A 87 -7.30 -0.18 11.93
CA VAL A 87 -7.48 1.18 12.47
C VAL A 87 -8.31 1.17 13.76
N LYS A 88 -9.40 0.40 13.83
CA LYS A 88 -10.20 0.23 15.05
C LYS A 88 -9.41 -0.41 16.20
N LYS A 89 -8.46 -1.28 15.90
CA LYS A 89 -7.51 -1.83 16.90
C LYS A 89 -6.44 -0.82 17.34
N GLY A 90 -6.36 0.36 16.72
CA GLY A 90 -5.45 1.45 17.08
C GLY A 90 -4.15 1.49 16.29
N PHE A 91 -4.00 0.69 15.24
CA PHE A 91 -2.84 0.77 14.34
C PHE A 91 -2.90 2.05 13.51
N LYS A 92 -1.78 2.76 13.46
CA LYS A 92 -1.63 4.00 12.65
C LYS A 92 -0.70 3.82 11.46
N ASP A 93 0.09 2.77 11.47
CA ASP A 93 0.95 2.36 10.35
C ASP A 93 0.40 1.03 9.81
N VAL A 94 -0.02 1.03 8.56
CA VAL A 94 -0.64 -0.15 7.92
C VAL A 94 0.02 -0.37 6.56
N VAL A 95 0.44 -1.60 6.32
CA VAL A 95 1.04 -2.01 5.03
C VAL A 95 0.11 -3.02 4.37
N LEU A 96 -0.26 -2.76 3.12
CA LEU A 96 -1.04 -3.66 2.29
C LEU A 96 -0.13 -4.44 1.35
N ALA A 97 -0.23 -5.75 1.40
CA ALA A 97 0.46 -6.67 0.51
C ALA A 97 -0.59 -7.55 -0.22
N GLY A 98 -0.34 -7.95 -1.48
CA GLY A 98 -1.37 -8.59 -2.30
C GLY A 98 -2.59 -7.70 -2.56
N ALA A 99 -2.37 -6.38 -2.60
CA ALA A 99 -3.40 -5.37 -2.86
C ALA A 99 -3.48 -4.97 -4.34
N THR A 100 -2.49 -5.37 -5.14
CA THR A 100 -2.41 -5.16 -6.59
C THR A 100 -2.63 -6.48 -7.32
N GLY A 101 -3.12 -6.44 -8.56
CA GLY A 101 -3.36 -7.65 -9.32
C GLY A 101 -3.93 -7.38 -10.72
N THR A 102 -4.38 -8.44 -11.38
CA THR A 102 -4.94 -8.39 -12.74
C THR A 102 -6.26 -7.63 -12.82
N ARG A 103 -7.02 -7.57 -11.74
CA ARG A 103 -8.22 -6.76 -11.63
C ARG A 103 -7.86 -5.32 -11.28
N LEU A 104 -7.80 -4.47 -12.30
CA LEU A 104 -7.43 -3.06 -12.15
C LEU A 104 -8.43 -2.25 -11.31
N ASP A 105 -9.71 -2.61 -11.33
CA ASP A 105 -10.75 -2.01 -10.48
C ASP A 105 -10.45 -2.19 -9.00
N HIS A 106 -10.07 -3.41 -8.57
CA HIS A 106 -9.64 -3.68 -7.19
C HIS A 106 -8.32 -2.99 -6.86
N THR A 107 -7.34 -3.04 -7.78
CA THR A 107 -6.06 -2.33 -7.59
C THR A 107 -6.29 -0.83 -7.38
N LEU A 108 -7.11 -0.21 -8.24
CA LEU A 108 -7.43 1.22 -8.12
C LEU A 108 -8.17 1.53 -6.82
N ALA A 109 -9.16 0.72 -6.46
CA ALA A 109 -9.89 0.88 -5.20
C ALA A 109 -8.95 0.83 -3.98
N ASN A 110 -8.02 -0.14 -3.94
CA ASN A 110 -7.03 -0.25 -2.88
C ASN A 110 -6.08 0.97 -2.84
N ILE A 111 -5.66 1.50 -4.00
CA ILE A 111 -4.85 2.72 -4.07
C ILE A 111 -5.61 3.93 -3.52
N GLN A 112 -6.92 4.04 -3.78
CA GLN A 112 -7.75 5.12 -3.25
C GLN A 112 -7.91 5.07 -1.73
N LEU A 113 -7.77 3.90 -1.09
CA LEU A 113 -7.75 3.80 0.37
C LEU A 113 -6.61 4.62 0.99
N LEU A 114 -5.49 4.82 0.27
CA LEU A 114 -4.37 5.62 0.78
C LEU A 114 -4.83 7.04 1.10
N GLU A 115 -5.59 7.68 0.20
CA GLU A 115 -6.14 9.02 0.44
C GLU A 115 -7.15 9.04 1.59
N LYS A 116 -8.11 8.08 1.56
CA LYS A 116 -9.15 7.97 2.58
C LYS A 116 -8.56 7.91 3.99
N TYR A 117 -7.55 7.08 4.20
CA TYR A 117 -6.97 6.87 5.53
C TYR A 117 -5.89 7.91 5.87
N HIS A 118 -5.18 8.45 4.88
CA HIS A 118 -4.29 9.61 5.08
C HIS A 118 -5.03 10.80 5.70
N ASN A 119 -6.23 11.10 5.22
CA ASN A 119 -7.08 12.17 5.74
C ASN A 119 -7.56 11.91 7.19
N GLN A 120 -7.41 10.68 7.69
CA GLN A 120 -7.67 10.29 9.07
C GLN A 120 -6.40 10.22 9.94
N GLY A 121 -5.24 10.61 9.39
CA GLY A 121 -3.95 10.55 10.08
C GLY A 121 -3.37 9.13 10.18
N ILE A 122 -3.79 8.21 9.30
CA ILE A 122 -3.27 6.85 9.20
C ILE A 122 -2.26 6.79 8.06
N LYS A 123 -1.09 6.26 8.33
CA LYS A 123 -0.08 5.94 7.32
C LYS A 123 -0.44 4.61 6.69
N LEU A 124 -0.94 4.64 5.46
CA LEU A 124 -1.24 3.44 4.66
C LEU A 124 -0.27 3.36 3.49
N GLU A 125 0.32 2.20 3.28
CA GLU A 125 1.29 1.95 2.21
C GLU A 125 0.92 0.65 1.49
N ILE A 126 1.18 0.56 0.19
CA ILE A 126 1.01 -0.66 -0.60
C ILE A 126 2.39 -1.13 -1.06
N ILE A 127 2.65 -2.42 -0.92
CA ILE A 127 3.85 -3.07 -1.43
C ILE A 127 3.50 -4.25 -2.32
N ASP A 128 4.23 -4.41 -3.40
CA ASP A 128 4.32 -5.63 -4.19
C ASP A 128 5.76 -5.81 -4.72
N ASN A 129 5.99 -6.84 -5.55
CA ASN A 129 7.33 -7.17 -6.03
C ASN A 129 7.99 -6.05 -6.84
N ASN A 130 7.18 -5.19 -7.47
CA ASN A 130 7.63 -4.15 -8.36
C ASN A 130 7.36 -2.75 -7.85
N ASN A 131 6.46 -2.59 -6.87
CA ASN A 131 5.96 -1.30 -6.47
C ASN A 131 5.98 -1.12 -4.94
N TYR A 132 6.34 0.09 -4.54
CA TYR A 132 6.02 0.67 -3.26
C TYR A 132 5.20 1.93 -3.52
N ILE A 133 4.01 2.02 -2.92
CA ILE A 133 3.07 3.12 -3.12
C ILE A 133 2.75 3.75 -1.77
N SER A 134 2.91 5.06 -1.69
CA SER A 134 2.57 5.87 -0.53
C SER A 134 1.87 7.16 -0.95
N ILE A 135 1.53 8.02 0.01
CA ILE A 135 0.85 9.29 -0.23
C ILE A 135 1.55 10.41 0.53
N ILE A 136 1.64 11.57 -0.10
CA ILE A 136 2.15 12.82 0.48
C ILE A 136 1.12 13.93 0.32
N SER A 137 1.15 14.90 1.21
CA SER A 137 0.23 16.05 1.19
C SER A 137 0.93 17.36 1.52
N ASP A 138 0.16 18.40 1.75
CA ASP A 138 0.62 19.77 2.03
C ASP A 138 1.83 19.83 2.99
N ASN A 139 2.80 20.67 2.65
CA ASN A 139 4.01 20.94 3.44
C ASN A 139 4.88 19.69 3.70
N THR A 140 4.88 18.75 2.75
CA THR A 140 5.71 17.55 2.85
C THR A 140 7.14 17.81 2.38
N ASP A 141 8.10 17.22 3.12
CA ASP A 141 9.50 17.05 2.77
C ASP A 141 9.82 15.55 2.84
N PHE A 142 9.74 14.88 1.70
CA PHE A 142 9.80 13.41 1.61
C PHE A 142 11.10 12.98 0.94
N LYS A 143 11.81 12.03 1.57
CA LYS A 143 13.10 11.54 1.12
C LYS A 143 13.04 10.09 0.71
N ILE A 144 13.66 9.77 -0.41
CA ILE A 144 13.71 8.42 -0.99
C ILE A 144 15.18 8.07 -1.25
N LYS A 145 15.64 6.96 -0.70
CA LYS A 145 16.99 6.44 -1.01
C LYS A 145 17.06 5.94 -2.45
N HIS A 146 18.18 6.23 -3.12
CA HIS A 146 18.43 5.68 -4.43
C HIS A 146 18.38 4.15 -4.40
N LYS A 147 17.65 3.59 -5.37
CA LYS A 147 17.59 2.15 -5.62
C LYS A 147 17.76 1.92 -7.11
N LYS A 148 18.78 1.14 -7.48
CA LYS A 148 19.13 0.88 -8.87
C LYS A 148 17.95 0.24 -9.61
N HIS A 149 17.66 0.71 -10.84
CA HIS A 149 16.55 0.26 -11.69
C HIS A 149 15.16 0.57 -11.14
N TYR A 150 15.03 1.51 -10.22
CA TYR A 150 13.74 1.98 -9.75
C TYR A 150 13.45 3.38 -10.28
N PHE A 151 12.20 3.58 -10.66
CA PHE A 151 11.63 4.86 -11.05
C PHE A 151 10.83 5.43 -9.90
N VAL A 152 10.79 6.75 -9.81
CA VAL A 152 9.93 7.48 -8.88
C VAL A 152 8.93 8.30 -9.67
N SER A 153 7.65 8.11 -9.36
CA SER A 153 6.56 8.85 -9.99
C SER A 153 5.67 9.51 -8.94
N LEU A 154 5.17 10.68 -9.27
CA LEU A 154 4.15 11.39 -8.48
C LEU A 154 2.88 11.48 -9.31
N VAL A 155 1.78 10.97 -8.77
CA VAL A 155 0.46 11.04 -9.39
C VAL A 155 -0.42 11.99 -8.56
N PRO A 156 -0.77 13.18 -9.07
CA PRO A 156 -1.64 14.12 -8.37
C PRO A 156 -3.01 13.50 -8.06
N VAL A 157 -3.40 13.56 -6.79
CA VAL A 157 -4.75 13.22 -6.30
C VAL A 157 -5.65 14.45 -6.37
N THR A 158 -5.17 15.58 -5.86
CA THR A 158 -5.84 16.88 -6.00
C THR A 158 -5.75 17.40 -7.44
N GLU A 159 -6.58 18.38 -7.80
CA GLU A 159 -6.63 18.98 -9.13
C GLU A 159 -5.27 19.53 -9.58
N LYS A 160 -4.50 20.06 -8.64
CA LYS A 160 -3.13 20.54 -8.86
C LYS A 160 -2.24 20.31 -7.66
N LEU A 161 -0.93 20.25 -7.92
CA LEU A 161 0.14 20.34 -6.93
C LEU A 161 0.83 21.66 -7.09
N GLU A 162 1.10 22.37 -5.99
CA GLU A 162 1.77 23.67 -5.99
C GLU A 162 3.11 23.57 -5.24
N GLY A 163 4.13 24.21 -5.77
CA GLY A 163 5.44 24.27 -5.14
C GLY A 163 6.19 22.93 -5.13
N ILE A 164 6.02 22.12 -6.18
CA ILE A 164 6.78 20.88 -6.33
C ILE A 164 8.24 21.20 -6.61
N THR A 165 9.12 20.65 -5.76
CA THR A 165 10.57 20.67 -5.95
C THR A 165 11.11 19.23 -5.88
N LEU A 166 11.93 18.85 -6.85
CA LEU A 166 12.59 17.55 -6.94
C LEU A 166 14.10 17.77 -6.94
N GLU A 167 14.77 17.38 -5.86
CA GLU A 167 16.23 17.47 -5.70
C GLU A 167 16.85 16.07 -5.74
N GLY A 168 18.01 15.91 -6.40
CA GLY A 168 18.70 14.62 -6.54
C GLY A 168 18.11 13.70 -7.61
N PHE A 169 17.18 14.20 -8.40
CA PHE A 169 16.54 13.47 -9.50
C PHE A 169 17.18 13.81 -10.86
N LYS A 170 17.06 12.90 -11.80
CA LYS A 170 17.52 13.07 -13.19
C LYS A 170 16.81 14.21 -13.91
N TYR A 171 15.53 14.38 -13.60
CA TYR A 171 14.70 15.49 -14.08
C TYR A 171 14.29 16.34 -12.88
N PRO A 172 15.16 17.27 -12.42
CA PRO A 172 14.89 18.10 -11.27
C PRO A 172 13.82 19.14 -11.57
N LEU A 173 13.08 19.54 -10.55
CA LEU A 173 12.08 20.61 -10.61
C LEU A 173 12.33 21.58 -9.46
N ASN A 174 11.98 22.83 -9.65
CA ASN A 174 12.11 23.85 -8.62
C ASN A 174 10.84 24.72 -8.53
N ASN A 175 10.06 24.54 -7.47
CA ASN A 175 8.88 25.33 -7.14
C ASN A 175 7.85 25.44 -8.29
N VAL A 176 7.56 24.31 -8.96
CA VAL A 176 6.63 24.28 -10.10
C VAL A 176 5.20 23.94 -9.67
N GLN A 177 4.23 24.39 -10.46
CA GLN A 177 2.85 23.94 -10.36
C GLN A 177 2.58 22.85 -11.41
N VAL A 178 1.92 21.77 -11.00
CA VAL A 178 1.60 20.63 -11.87
C VAL A 178 0.11 20.32 -11.80
N GLN A 179 -0.54 20.23 -12.95
CA GLN A 179 -1.96 19.87 -13.06
C GLN A 179 -2.14 18.35 -13.05
N ARG A 180 -3.24 17.88 -12.49
CA ARG A 180 -3.67 16.48 -12.56
C ARG A 180 -3.86 16.07 -14.02
N GLY A 181 -3.48 14.83 -14.35
CA GLY A 181 -3.60 14.28 -15.71
C GLY A 181 -2.40 14.53 -16.61
N THR A 182 -1.35 15.26 -16.13
CA THR A 182 -0.10 15.39 -16.87
C THR A 182 0.85 14.24 -16.53
N ALA A 183 1.73 13.88 -17.48
CA ALA A 183 2.78 12.86 -17.29
C ALA A 183 4.12 13.44 -16.81
N LEU A 184 4.19 14.74 -16.49
CA LEU A 184 5.44 15.43 -16.15
C LEU A 184 6.20 14.78 -14.98
N LEU A 185 5.47 14.20 -14.03
CA LEU A 185 6.03 13.62 -12.81
C LEU A 185 6.19 12.09 -12.87
N ILE A 186 6.11 11.50 -14.06
CA ILE A 186 6.15 10.05 -14.22
C ILE A 186 7.55 9.59 -14.63
N SER A 187 8.00 8.46 -14.04
CA SER A 187 9.25 7.76 -14.38
C SER A 187 10.52 8.61 -14.24
N ASN A 188 10.62 9.39 -13.18
CA ASN A 188 11.86 10.04 -12.80
C ASN A 188 12.81 9.05 -12.12
N GLU A 189 14.09 9.36 -12.07
CA GLU A 189 15.13 8.52 -11.50
C GLU A 189 15.94 9.32 -10.47
N ILE A 190 16.28 8.72 -9.34
CA ILE A 190 17.25 9.30 -8.41
C ILE A 190 18.64 8.99 -8.94
N ILE A 191 19.49 10.01 -9.07
CA ILE A 191 20.82 9.86 -9.72
C ILE A 191 21.76 9.07 -8.82
N GLN A 192 21.84 9.46 -7.54
CA GLN A 192 22.67 8.81 -6.53
C GLN A 192 22.24 9.26 -5.11
N GLY A 193 22.57 8.46 -4.11
CA GLY A 193 22.32 8.81 -2.71
C GLY A 193 20.84 8.87 -2.37
N GLU A 194 20.24 10.06 -2.38
CA GLU A 194 18.88 10.33 -1.95
C GLU A 194 18.20 11.33 -2.88
N GLY A 195 16.94 11.06 -3.23
CA GLY A 195 16.04 12.03 -3.85
C GLY A 195 15.16 12.68 -2.78
N ARG A 196 14.91 13.99 -2.92
CA ARG A 196 14.06 14.77 -2.04
C ARG A 196 12.90 15.37 -2.80
N ILE A 197 11.71 15.13 -2.32
CA ILE A 197 10.45 15.65 -2.87
C ILE A 197 9.88 16.65 -1.86
N ILE A 198 9.75 17.91 -2.27
CA ILE A 198 9.09 18.94 -1.49
C ILE A 198 7.77 19.27 -2.18
N LEU A 199 6.69 19.26 -1.42
CA LEU A 199 5.35 19.63 -1.87
C LEU A 199 4.80 20.70 -0.93
N TYR A 200 4.53 21.91 -1.46
CA TYR A 200 3.94 22.98 -0.66
C TYR A 200 2.44 22.76 -0.45
N LYS A 201 1.67 22.48 -1.52
CA LYS A 201 0.22 22.32 -1.44
C LYS A 201 -0.30 21.30 -2.43
N GLY A 202 -1.27 20.50 -1.98
CA GLY A 202 -1.92 19.44 -2.73
C GLY A 202 -1.61 18.05 -2.15
N THR A 203 -2.15 17.03 -2.79
CA THR A 203 -1.97 15.63 -2.40
C THR A 203 -1.56 14.81 -3.61
N ALA A 204 -0.54 13.97 -3.47
CA ALA A 204 -0.04 13.10 -4.51
C ALA A 204 0.28 11.70 -3.99
N LEU A 205 0.00 10.69 -4.81
CA LEU A 205 0.56 9.36 -4.63
C LEU A 205 2.01 9.36 -5.07
N VAL A 206 2.86 8.69 -4.32
CA VAL A 206 4.28 8.46 -4.64
C VAL A 206 4.44 6.99 -4.98
N PHE A 207 4.95 6.72 -6.16
CA PHE A 207 5.31 5.38 -6.61
C PHE A 207 6.83 5.27 -6.67
N VAL A 208 7.36 4.21 -6.10
CA VAL A 208 8.74 3.76 -6.29
C VAL A 208 8.67 2.39 -6.95
N SER A 209 8.91 2.32 -8.27
CA SER A 209 8.56 1.15 -9.07
C SER A 209 9.70 0.70 -9.96
N LYS A 210 9.72 -0.58 -10.30
CA LYS A 210 10.62 -1.19 -11.30
C LYS A 210 9.82 -2.03 -12.30
N ASP A 211 10.41 -2.32 -13.46
CA ASP A 211 9.88 -3.28 -14.43
C ASP A 211 10.10 -4.74 -13.97
#